data_d5a847d15edc592de74d5330fcf4bbd9
#
_entry.id   d5a847d15edc592de74d5330fcf4bbd9
#
_cell.length_a   1.000
_cell.length_b   1.000
_cell.length_c   1.000
_cell.angle_alpha   90.00
_cell.angle_beta   90.00
_cell.angle_gamma   90.00
#
_symmetry.space_group_name_H-M   'P 1'
#
loop_
_entity.id
_entity.type
_entity.pdbx_description
1 polymer ?
#
loop_
_entity_poly.entity_id
_entity_poly.type
_entity_poly.pdbx_seq_one_letter_code
_entity_poly.pdbx_strand_id
1 'polypeptide(L)'
;QWAMNLMLINVSTRRFGRAVRLPEAGVCAKAGAGLSKSAVSRRFKALTEARLAEWMSSDLSQLDLLVIQIDGLHLDDNLLMIGAVGIDIAGGKHPLGVFEGATENAATVQALLDNLIERGLDPAIRRPFIVDGAKALTKALRRMFGADCPFRRHPAGESDLIRPSIPI
;
A
#
# COMPACT_ATOMS: atom_id res chain seq x y z
N GLN A 1 11.12 -3.42 16.46
CA GLN A 1 10.24 -2.24 16.41
C GLN A 1 11.05 -0.93 16.33
N TRP A 2 12.02 -0.71 17.23
CA TRP A 2 12.82 0.53 17.30
C TRP A 2 13.60 0.86 16.01
N ALA A 3 14.33 -0.11 15.43
CA ALA A 3 15.08 0.09 14.18
C ALA A 3 14.15 0.45 12.99
N MET A 4 12.98 -0.16 12.94
CA MET A 4 11.96 0.15 11.93
C MET A 4 11.44 1.58 12.08
N ASN A 5 11.15 2.02 13.31
CA ASN A 5 10.72 3.39 13.57
C ASN A 5 11.77 4.42 13.13
N LEU A 6 13.07 4.15 13.38
CA LEU A 6 14.14 5.04 12.93
C LEU A 6 14.23 5.14 11.41
N MET A 7 13.97 4.05 10.68
CA MET A 7 13.95 4.08 9.21
C MET A 7 12.72 4.83 8.69
N LEU A 8 11.56 4.66 9.32
CA LEU A 8 10.34 5.39 8.96
C LEU A 8 10.47 6.90 9.12
N ILE A 9 11.25 7.37 10.10
CA ILE A 9 11.59 8.79 10.27
C ILE A 9 12.85 9.21 9.49
N ASN A 10 13.18 8.45 8.44
CA ASN A 10 14.27 8.76 7.50
C ASN A 10 15.69 8.75 8.09
N VAL A 11 15.93 7.99 9.14
CA VAL A 11 17.28 7.78 9.66
C VAL A 11 18.01 6.76 8.78
N SER A 12 19.03 7.22 8.05
CA SER A 12 19.85 6.36 7.19
C SER A 12 20.48 5.19 7.98
N THR A 13 20.45 3.99 7.42
CA THR A 13 21.06 2.78 8.00
C THR A 13 22.56 2.95 8.32
N ARG A 14 23.27 3.87 7.63
CA ARG A 14 24.66 4.23 7.94
C ARG A 14 24.84 4.97 9.26
N ARG A 15 23.78 5.61 9.76
CA ARG A 15 23.79 6.40 11.00
C ARG A 15 23.24 5.64 12.21
N PHE A 16 22.77 4.40 12.02
CA PHE A 16 22.20 3.61 13.11
C PHE A 16 23.15 3.45 14.30
N GLY A 17 24.43 3.16 14.06
CA GLY A 17 25.42 3.04 15.13
C GLY A 17 25.61 4.31 15.97
N ARG A 18 25.30 5.49 15.40
CA ARG A 18 25.35 6.77 16.11
C ARG A 18 24.02 7.13 16.79
N ALA A 19 22.90 6.60 16.28
CA ALA A 19 21.57 6.84 16.83
C ALA A 19 21.30 5.99 18.06
N VAL A 20 22.05 4.88 18.24
CA VAL A 20 22.00 4.08 19.46
C VAL A 20 22.84 4.75 20.53
N ARG A 21 22.25 5.63 21.31
CA ARG A 21 22.81 6.02 22.61
C ARG A 21 22.46 4.92 23.60
N LEU A 22 23.44 4.08 23.92
CA LEU A 22 23.32 3.18 25.05
C LEU A 22 23.33 4.00 26.34
N PRO A 23 22.48 3.70 27.32
CA PRO A 23 22.61 4.30 28.63
C PRO A 23 23.99 3.94 29.19
N GLU A 24 24.65 4.94 29.76
CA GLU A 24 25.96 4.77 30.38
C GLU A 24 25.90 3.74 31.51
N ALA A 25 26.99 2.99 31.60
CA ALA A 25 27.34 2.06 32.65
C ALA A 25 26.55 0.74 32.75
N GLY A 26 27.21 -0.34 32.39
CA GLY A 26 26.94 -1.72 32.85
C GLY A 26 26.45 -2.72 31.85
N VAL A 27 26.10 -2.34 30.63
CA VAL A 27 25.75 -3.32 29.60
C VAL A 27 26.93 -3.56 28.68
N CYS A 28 27.44 -4.77 28.81
CA CYS A 28 28.61 -5.31 28.12
C CYS A 28 28.68 -4.94 26.64
N ALA A 29 29.86 -4.60 26.16
CA ALA A 29 30.24 -4.16 24.83
C ALA A 29 29.90 -5.14 23.65
N LYS A 30 29.07 -6.13 23.84
CA LYS A 30 28.59 -7.04 22.79
C LYS A 30 27.33 -6.55 22.05
N ALA A 31 26.73 -5.44 22.46
CA ALA A 31 25.54 -4.88 21.82
C ALA A 31 25.80 -4.33 20.40
N GLY A 32 27.04 -4.05 20.03
CA GLY A 32 27.41 -3.57 18.70
C GLY A 32 27.52 -4.64 17.61
N ALA A 33 27.67 -5.91 17.96
CA ALA A 33 27.94 -6.98 17.00
C ALA A 33 26.74 -7.37 16.10
N GLY A 34 25.53 -6.94 16.42
CA GLY A 34 24.31 -7.24 15.64
C GLY A 34 23.78 -6.08 14.79
N LEU A 35 24.43 -4.90 14.84
CA LEU A 35 23.93 -3.68 14.19
C LEU A 35 24.70 -3.32 12.91
N SER A 36 25.20 -4.32 12.15
CA SER A 36 25.76 -4.03 10.85
C SER A 36 24.67 -3.46 9.93
N LYS A 37 25.07 -2.54 9.03
CA LYS A 37 24.18 -1.93 8.01
C LYS A 37 23.35 -2.98 7.28
N SER A 38 23.98 -4.09 6.86
CA SER A 38 23.33 -5.18 6.14
C SER A 38 22.33 -5.96 7.03
N ALA A 39 22.64 -6.16 8.30
CA ALA A 39 21.75 -6.85 9.23
C ALA A 39 20.48 -6.01 9.51
N VAL A 40 20.65 -4.69 9.69
CA VAL A 40 19.53 -3.75 9.87
C VAL A 40 18.66 -3.72 8.63
N SER A 41 19.25 -3.61 7.44
CA SER A 41 18.50 -3.59 6.17
C SER A 41 17.72 -4.90 5.96
N ARG A 42 18.34 -6.07 6.15
CA ARG A 42 17.65 -7.36 6.05
C ARG A 42 16.49 -7.49 7.04
N ARG A 43 16.71 -7.06 8.29
CA ARG A 43 15.66 -7.12 9.32
C ARG A 43 14.51 -6.19 9.01
N PHE A 44 14.80 -5.00 8.49
CA PHE A 44 13.76 -4.07 8.03
C PHE A 44 12.94 -4.68 6.91
N LYS A 45 13.59 -5.23 5.88
CA LYS A 45 12.93 -5.90 4.76
C LYS A 45 12.01 -7.02 5.25
N ALA A 46 12.51 -7.94 6.07
CA ALA A 46 11.72 -9.04 6.59
C ALA A 46 10.51 -8.59 7.43
N LEU A 47 10.67 -7.55 8.27
CA LEU A 47 9.56 -7.00 9.05
C LEU A 47 8.52 -6.30 8.16
N THR A 48 8.97 -5.61 7.13
CA THR A 48 8.07 -4.93 6.17
C THR A 48 7.30 -5.96 5.34
N GLU A 49 7.96 -7.00 4.86
CA GLU A 49 7.33 -8.12 4.14
C GLU A 49 6.27 -8.82 5.00
N ALA A 50 6.58 -9.12 6.26
CA ALA A 50 5.64 -9.74 7.18
C ALA A 50 4.41 -8.84 7.44
N ARG A 51 4.62 -7.54 7.65
CA ARG A 51 3.51 -6.60 7.85
C ARG A 51 2.66 -6.39 6.59
N LEU A 52 3.30 -6.35 5.43
CA LEU A 52 2.60 -6.27 4.16
C LEU A 52 1.74 -7.52 3.93
N ALA A 53 2.28 -8.71 4.19
CA ALA A 53 1.54 -9.96 4.06
C ALA A 53 0.35 -10.04 5.03
N GLU A 54 0.53 -9.64 6.29
CA GLU A 54 -0.52 -9.54 7.29
C GLU A 54 -1.65 -8.59 6.83
N TRP A 55 -1.28 -7.41 6.34
CA TRP A 55 -2.24 -6.45 5.84
C TRP A 55 -2.94 -6.92 4.56
N MET A 56 -2.21 -7.51 3.62
CA MET A 56 -2.75 -8.05 2.37
C MET A 56 -3.63 -9.28 2.56
N SER A 57 -3.67 -9.86 3.75
CA SER A 57 -4.57 -10.97 4.14
C SER A 57 -5.68 -10.56 5.12
N SER A 58 -5.75 -9.27 5.49
CA SER A 58 -6.77 -8.79 6.43
C SER A 58 -8.18 -8.88 5.85
N ASP A 59 -9.16 -9.21 6.68
CA ASP A 59 -10.57 -9.27 6.29
C ASP A 59 -11.12 -7.89 5.94
N LEU A 60 -11.82 -7.79 4.82
CA LEU A 60 -12.47 -6.58 4.32
C LEU A 60 -13.99 -6.64 4.46
N SER A 61 -14.56 -7.74 4.89
CA SER A 61 -16.02 -7.96 4.94
C SER A 61 -16.75 -6.98 5.85
N GLN A 62 -16.04 -6.45 6.85
CA GLN A 62 -16.60 -5.52 7.84
C GLN A 62 -16.52 -4.05 7.40
N LEU A 63 -15.95 -3.77 6.23
CA LEU A 63 -15.79 -2.41 5.73
C LEU A 63 -17.03 -1.97 4.95
N ASP A 64 -17.76 -0.98 5.46
CA ASP A 64 -18.86 -0.34 4.74
C ASP A 64 -18.32 0.75 3.80
N LEU A 65 -17.87 0.31 2.62
CA LEU A 65 -17.24 1.18 1.64
C LEU A 65 -18.25 1.82 0.70
N LEU A 66 -18.24 3.14 0.64
CA LEU A 66 -19.05 3.94 -0.28
C LEU A 66 -18.45 3.97 -1.69
N VAL A 67 -17.12 4.12 -1.80
CA VAL A 67 -16.37 4.30 -3.06
C VAL A 67 -15.06 3.52 -2.99
N ILE A 68 -14.62 2.98 -4.12
CA ILE A 68 -13.28 2.39 -4.25
C ILE A 68 -12.52 3.16 -5.33
N GLN A 69 -11.37 3.70 -4.97
CA GLN A 69 -10.42 4.32 -5.90
C GLN A 69 -9.32 3.30 -6.22
N ILE A 70 -9.04 3.13 -7.52
CA ILE A 70 -7.91 2.31 -7.99
C ILE A 70 -7.05 3.18 -8.89
N ASP A 71 -5.76 3.20 -8.59
CA ASP A 71 -4.79 4.05 -9.28
C ASP A 71 -3.46 3.31 -9.48
N GLY A 72 -2.76 3.68 -10.55
CA GLY A 72 -1.44 3.16 -10.90
C GLY A 72 -0.35 4.17 -10.58
N LEU A 73 0.63 3.77 -9.78
CA LEU A 73 1.80 4.59 -9.45
C LEU A 73 3.04 4.04 -10.15
N HIS A 74 3.59 4.80 -11.08
CA HIS A 74 4.87 4.49 -11.70
C HIS A 74 6.00 4.87 -10.72
N LEU A 75 6.73 3.87 -10.26
CA LEU A 75 7.87 4.05 -9.34
C LEU A 75 9.20 4.10 -10.08
N ASP A 76 9.29 3.44 -11.22
CA ASP A 76 10.45 3.38 -12.10
C ASP A 76 9.98 3.03 -13.52
N ASP A 77 10.85 3.13 -14.52
CA ASP A 77 10.53 2.85 -15.94
C ASP A 77 9.90 1.47 -16.17
N ASN A 78 10.21 0.50 -15.31
CA ASN A 78 9.70 -0.88 -15.39
C ASN A 78 8.91 -1.33 -14.14
N LEU A 79 8.60 -0.41 -13.23
CA LEU A 79 7.92 -0.74 -11.98
C LEU A 79 6.66 0.10 -11.81
N LEU A 80 5.52 -0.53 -12.03
CA LEU A 80 4.19 0.01 -11.76
C LEU A 80 3.61 -0.65 -10.51
N MET A 81 3.10 0.14 -9.59
CA MET A 81 2.27 -0.35 -8.49
C MET A 81 0.82 0.06 -8.70
N ILE A 82 -0.09 -0.90 -8.64
CA ILE A 82 -1.53 -0.63 -8.70
C ILE A 82 -2.07 -0.75 -7.28
N GLY A 83 -2.68 0.32 -6.78
CA GLY A 83 -3.24 0.39 -5.44
C GLY A 83 -4.75 0.59 -5.44
N ALA A 84 -5.42 0.02 -4.43
CA ALA A 84 -6.83 0.24 -4.17
C ALA A 84 -7.04 0.89 -2.79
N VAL A 85 -7.88 1.91 -2.74
CA VAL A 85 -8.28 2.62 -1.52
C VAL A 85 -9.80 2.68 -1.46
N GLY A 86 -10.37 2.18 -0.38
CA GLY A 86 -11.78 2.32 -0.06
C GLY A 86 -12.04 3.60 0.72
N ILE A 87 -13.21 4.19 0.50
CA ILE A 87 -13.68 5.36 1.24
C ILE A 87 -15.02 4.99 1.85
N ASP A 88 -15.15 5.11 3.16
CA ASP A 88 -16.39 4.85 3.90
C ASP A 88 -17.32 6.09 3.90
N ILE A 89 -18.50 5.92 4.47
CA ILE A 89 -19.52 6.99 4.54
C ILE A 89 -19.08 8.17 5.42
N ALA A 90 -18.16 7.95 6.35
CA ALA A 90 -17.59 9.01 7.20
C ALA A 90 -16.42 9.76 6.52
N GLY A 91 -16.03 9.35 5.30
CA GLY A 91 -14.87 9.87 4.60
C GLY A 91 -13.54 9.24 5.03
N GLY A 92 -13.57 8.21 5.86
CA GLY A 92 -12.40 7.44 6.25
C GLY A 92 -11.79 6.72 5.05
N LYS A 93 -10.47 6.77 4.92
CA LYS A 93 -9.73 6.11 3.84
C LYS A 93 -9.11 4.81 4.33
N HIS A 94 -9.44 3.73 3.66
CA HIS A 94 -8.99 2.38 3.97
C HIS A 94 -8.11 1.86 2.83
N PRO A 95 -6.78 1.75 2.99
CA PRO A 95 -5.94 1.07 2.01
C PRO A 95 -6.37 -0.40 1.91
N LEU A 96 -6.81 -0.83 0.73
CA LEU A 96 -7.37 -2.17 0.54
C LEU A 96 -6.33 -3.17 0.04
N GLY A 97 -5.47 -2.76 -0.88
CA GLY A 97 -4.46 -3.64 -1.45
C GLY A 97 -3.52 -2.91 -2.39
N VAL A 98 -2.39 -3.56 -2.68
CA VAL A 98 -1.37 -3.08 -3.61
C VAL A 98 -0.74 -4.26 -4.35
N PHE A 99 -0.58 -4.14 -5.66
CA PHE A 99 0.04 -5.16 -6.50
C PHE A 99 1.11 -4.54 -7.39
N GLU A 100 2.20 -5.25 -7.56
CA GLU A 100 3.29 -4.88 -8.45
C GLU A 100 3.03 -5.45 -9.85
N GLY A 101 3.28 -4.64 -10.89
CA GLY A 101 3.24 -5.05 -12.28
C GLY A 101 4.31 -4.35 -13.10
N ALA A 102 4.73 -4.97 -14.20
CA ALA A 102 5.72 -4.36 -15.11
C ALA A 102 5.10 -3.31 -16.05
N THR A 103 3.79 -3.39 -16.26
CA THR A 103 2.98 -2.50 -17.10
C THR A 103 1.55 -2.52 -16.59
N GLU A 104 0.69 -1.61 -17.05
CA GLU A 104 -0.77 -1.67 -16.84
C GLU A 104 -1.35 -2.95 -17.48
N ASN A 105 -1.04 -4.09 -16.90
CA ASN A 105 -1.47 -5.38 -17.39
C ASN A 105 -2.83 -5.75 -16.77
N ALA A 106 -3.76 -6.17 -17.59
CA ALA A 106 -5.06 -6.66 -17.16
C ALA A 106 -4.96 -7.79 -16.13
N ALA A 107 -3.89 -8.58 -16.15
CA ALA A 107 -3.64 -9.65 -15.20
C ALA A 107 -3.33 -9.11 -13.78
N THR A 108 -2.53 -8.05 -13.67
CA THR A 108 -2.22 -7.43 -12.37
C THR A 108 -3.46 -6.79 -11.75
N VAL A 109 -4.27 -6.12 -12.57
CA VAL A 109 -5.55 -5.56 -12.12
C VAL A 109 -6.50 -6.67 -11.68
N GLN A 110 -6.57 -7.76 -12.45
CA GLN A 110 -7.41 -8.90 -12.10
C GLN A 110 -6.96 -9.50 -10.76
N ALA A 111 -5.66 -9.71 -10.55
CA ALA A 111 -5.12 -10.25 -9.30
C ALA A 111 -5.44 -9.35 -8.09
N LEU A 112 -5.38 -8.03 -8.26
CA LEU A 112 -5.80 -7.09 -7.22
C LEU A 112 -7.28 -7.28 -6.87
N LEU A 113 -8.15 -7.30 -7.88
CA LEU A 113 -9.60 -7.45 -7.67
C LEU A 113 -9.97 -8.81 -7.07
N ASP A 114 -9.33 -9.89 -7.54
CA ASP A 114 -9.53 -11.24 -7.01
C ASP A 114 -9.14 -11.27 -5.51
N ASN A 115 -7.99 -10.70 -5.15
CA ASN A 115 -7.57 -10.61 -3.75
C ASN A 115 -8.55 -9.81 -2.88
N LEU A 116 -9.12 -8.72 -3.38
CA LEU A 116 -10.12 -7.95 -2.63
C LEU A 116 -11.38 -8.78 -2.36
N ILE A 117 -11.84 -9.56 -3.36
CA ILE A 117 -13.01 -10.43 -3.22
C ILE A 117 -12.73 -11.59 -2.27
N GLU A 118 -11.58 -12.26 -2.41
CA GLU A 118 -11.16 -13.35 -1.51
C GLU A 118 -11.10 -12.91 -0.05
N ARG A 119 -10.80 -11.63 0.18
CA ARG A 119 -10.75 -11.01 1.52
C ARG A 119 -12.09 -10.45 1.99
N GLY A 120 -13.18 -10.73 1.29
CA GLY A 120 -14.53 -10.41 1.73
C GLY A 120 -15.15 -9.16 1.12
N LEU A 121 -14.52 -8.54 0.10
CA LEU A 121 -15.19 -7.49 -0.66
C LEU A 121 -16.35 -8.11 -1.47
N ASP A 122 -17.58 -7.87 -1.07
CA ASP A 122 -18.76 -8.42 -1.75
C ASP A 122 -18.96 -7.76 -3.12
N PRO A 123 -18.84 -8.52 -4.23
CA PRO A 123 -19.03 -8.00 -5.57
C PRO A 123 -20.51 -7.72 -5.91
N ALA A 124 -21.46 -8.25 -5.14
CA ALA A 124 -22.90 -8.01 -5.34
C ALA A 124 -23.32 -6.61 -4.85
N ILE A 125 -22.57 -6.01 -3.95
CA ILE A 125 -22.83 -4.65 -3.47
C ILE A 125 -22.35 -3.65 -4.52
N ARG A 126 -23.26 -2.91 -5.12
CA ARG A 126 -22.93 -1.88 -6.11
C ARG A 126 -22.20 -0.71 -5.46
N ARG A 127 -20.93 -0.52 -5.84
CA ARG A 127 -20.11 0.60 -5.39
C ARG A 127 -19.51 1.32 -6.61
N PRO A 128 -19.46 2.65 -6.62
CA PRO A 128 -18.74 3.38 -7.66
C PRO A 128 -17.23 3.14 -7.53
N PHE A 129 -16.57 2.96 -8.69
CA PHE A 129 -15.13 2.91 -8.79
C PHE A 129 -14.62 4.21 -9.43
N ILE A 130 -13.57 4.78 -8.87
CA ILE A 130 -12.84 5.90 -9.43
C ILE A 130 -11.53 5.36 -9.99
N VAL A 131 -11.30 5.57 -11.28
CA VAL A 131 -10.12 5.05 -11.99
C VAL A 131 -9.54 6.14 -12.90
N ASP A 132 -8.24 6.10 -13.14
CA ASP A 132 -7.51 7.06 -13.98
C ASP A 132 -7.84 6.99 -15.49
N GLY A 133 -8.72 6.08 -15.90
CA GLY A 133 -9.15 5.92 -17.28
C GLY A 133 -8.39 4.85 -18.06
N ALA A 134 -7.48 4.10 -17.43
CA ALA A 134 -6.82 2.95 -18.05
C ALA A 134 -7.83 1.94 -18.59
N LYS A 135 -7.72 1.62 -19.89
CA LYS A 135 -8.65 0.72 -20.58
C LYS A 135 -8.64 -0.69 -19.96
N ALA A 136 -7.47 -1.16 -19.53
CA ALA A 136 -7.29 -2.46 -18.90
C ALA A 136 -8.08 -2.55 -17.59
N LEU A 137 -7.99 -1.52 -16.75
CA LEU A 137 -8.68 -1.41 -15.47
C LEU A 137 -10.19 -1.36 -15.66
N THR A 138 -10.67 -0.51 -16.55
CA THR A 138 -12.10 -0.41 -16.89
C THR A 138 -12.67 -1.76 -17.39
N LYS A 139 -11.92 -2.49 -18.23
CA LYS A 139 -12.32 -3.80 -18.74
C LYS A 139 -12.39 -4.85 -17.64
N ALA A 140 -11.42 -4.89 -16.73
CA ALA A 140 -11.40 -5.82 -15.61
C ALA A 140 -12.57 -5.56 -14.65
N LEU A 141 -12.82 -4.29 -14.28
CA LEU A 141 -13.95 -3.91 -13.43
C LEU A 141 -15.30 -4.32 -14.02
N ARG A 142 -15.53 -4.06 -15.30
CA ARG A 142 -16.78 -4.48 -15.97
C ARG A 142 -16.97 -5.99 -16.00
N ARG A 143 -15.89 -6.73 -16.14
CA ARG A 143 -15.93 -8.20 -16.15
C ARG A 143 -16.34 -8.77 -14.79
N MET A 144 -15.85 -8.18 -13.71
CA MET A 144 -16.05 -8.69 -12.35
C MET A 144 -17.32 -8.16 -11.68
N PHE A 145 -17.62 -6.87 -11.84
CA PHE A 145 -18.74 -6.20 -11.18
C PHE A 145 -19.92 -5.90 -12.10
N GLY A 146 -19.87 -6.40 -13.34
CA GLY A 146 -20.92 -6.24 -14.35
C GLY A 146 -20.77 -5.00 -15.22
N ALA A 147 -21.48 -5.00 -16.35
CA ALA A 147 -21.44 -3.90 -17.33
C ALA A 147 -21.97 -2.58 -16.76
N ASP A 148 -22.91 -2.67 -15.82
CA ASP A 148 -23.57 -1.53 -15.17
C ASP A 148 -22.81 -1.02 -13.93
N CYS A 149 -21.59 -1.54 -13.69
CA CYS A 149 -20.75 -1.05 -12.58
C CYS A 149 -20.50 0.46 -12.76
N PRO A 150 -20.96 1.30 -11.81
CA PRO A 150 -20.74 2.74 -11.90
C PRO A 150 -19.26 3.05 -11.69
N PHE A 151 -18.61 3.59 -12.70
CA PHE A 151 -17.24 4.09 -12.58
C PHE A 151 -17.14 5.52 -13.11
N ARG A 152 -16.34 6.32 -12.44
CA ARG A 152 -15.95 7.65 -12.90
C ARG A 152 -14.49 7.62 -13.31
N ARG A 153 -14.22 8.17 -14.49
CA ARG A 153 -12.84 8.41 -14.91
C ARG A 153 -12.37 9.70 -14.24
N HIS A 154 -11.22 9.63 -13.60
CA HIS A 154 -10.51 10.84 -13.21
C HIS A 154 -9.85 11.42 -14.48
N PRO A 155 -10.02 12.70 -14.80
CA PRO A 155 -9.29 13.28 -15.92
C PRO A 155 -7.79 13.25 -15.60
N ALA A 156 -7.00 12.73 -16.55
CA ALA A 156 -5.55 12.75 -16.44
C ALA A 156 -5.08 14.21 -16.28
N GLY A 157 -4.49 14.56 -15.16
CA GLY A 157 -3.96 15.91 -14.89
C GLY A 157 -4.28 16.51 -13.52
N GLU A 158 -5.21 15.94 -12.74
CA GLU A 158 -5.56 16.45 -11.40
C GLU A 158 -5.04 15.57 -10.25
N SER A 159 -3.88 14.96 -10.38
CA SER A 159 -3.22 14.20 -9.31
C SER A 159 -2.77 15.06 -8.10
N ASP A 160 -2.88 16.40 -8.20
CA ASP A 160 -2.48 17.32 -7.13
C ASP A 160 -3.52 17.51 -6.01
N LEU A 161 -4.73 16.97 -6.14
CA LEU A 161 -5.81 17.14 -5.14
C LEU A 161 -5.74 16.17 -3.96
N ILE A 162 -4.81 15.22 -3.95
CA ILE A 162 -4.64 14.28 -2.84
C ILE A 162 -3.31 14.55 -2.09
N ARG A 163 -2.97 15.79 -1.87
CA ARG A 163 -1.97 16.12 -0.84
C ARG A 163 -2.68 16.21 0.51
N PRO A 164 -2.42 15.31 1.46
CA PRO A 164 -2.85 15.56 2.83
C PRO A 164 -2.12 16.83 3.27
N SER A 165 -2.86 17.84 3.71
CA SER A 165 -2.32 18.95 4.47
C SER A 165 -1.67 18.36 5.72
N ILE A 166 -0.34 18.28 5.75
CA ILE A 166 0.42 17.95 6.96
C ILE A 166 0.29 19.20 7.84
N PRO A 167 -0.38 19.13 8.99
CA PRO A 167 -0.34 20.23 9.94
C PRO A 167 1.09 20.35 10.45
N ILE A 168 1.64 21.55 10.38
CA ILE A 168 2.94 21.96 10.93
C ILE A 168 2.82 21.99 12.46
#